data_4649733c9a02675438919807d532af30
#
_entry.id   4649733c9a02675438919807d532af30
#
_cell.length_a   1.000
_cell.length_b   1.000
_cell.length_c   1.000
_cell.angle_alpha   90.00
_cell.angle_beta   90.00
_cell.angle_gamma   90.00
#
_symmetry.space_group_name_H-M   'P 1'
#
loop_
_entity.id
_entity.type
_entity.pdbx_description
1 polymer ?
#
loop_
_entity_poly.entity_id
_entity_poly.type
_entity_poly.pdbx_seq_one_letter_code
_entity_poly.pdbx_strand_id
1 'polypeptide(L)'
;LIERSPDAFAVIDHQGAILRANRAFLDLVQMGSETAILGKPLGRWLGRPGADLTVLLANVRRLGAVRLFSTKLYGELGSEIEVEISAVGNAPTNPTHIGVCTRNIDRRLSTEDRASSSGQWLDILAKQVGRTSLRRLVDEATEVIERHYIEAALDLAAGNRTVAAELLGISRQSLYVKFSR
;
A
#
# COMPACT_ATOMS: atom_id res chain seq x y z
N LEU A 1 17.27 -8.54 -15.85
CA LEU A 1 15.81 -8.42 -15.73
C LEU A 1 15.40 -7.40 -14.65
N ILE A 2 15.94 -7.46 -13.44
CA ILE A 2 15.59 -6.58 -12.31
C ILE A 2 15.92 -5.11 -12.60
N GLU A 3 17.03 -4.81 -13.29
CA GLU A 3 17.46 -3.46 -13.66
C GLU A 3 16.45 -2.68 -14.52
N ARG A 4 15.66 -3.40 -15.33
CA ARG A 4 14.64 -2.82 -16.23
C ARG A 4 13.22 -3.02 -15.71
N SER A 5 13.06 -3.52 -14.48
CA SER A 5 11.75 -3.66 -13.87
C SER A 5 11.14 -2.28 -13.60
N PRO A 6 9.83 -2.10 -13.85
CA PRO A 6 9.12 -0.90 -13.42
C PRO A 6 8.93 -0.84 -11.90
N ASP A 7 8.99 -2.00 -11.22
CA ASP A 7 8.96 -2.07 -9.77
C ASP A 7 10.33 -1.67 -9.20
N ALA A 8 10.32 -0.98 -8.07
CA ALA A 8 11.53 -0.58 -7.38
C ALA A 8 12.09 -1.75 -6.56
N PHE A 9 13.34 -2.14 -6.88
CA PHE A 9 14.03 -3.23 -6.19
C PHE A 9 15.30 -2.74 -5.50
N ALA A 10 15.51 -3.20 -4.27
CA ALA A 10 16.76 -3.06 -3.55
C ALA A 10 17.16 -4.41 -2.92
N VAL A 11 18.46 -4.61 -2.75
CA VAL A 11 19.01 -5.69 -1.93
C VAL A 11 19.67 -5.03 -0.73
N ILE A 12 19.33 -5.48 0.45
CA ILE A 12 19.90 -5.02 1.70
C ILE A 12 20.58 -6.17 2.44
N ASP A 13 21.50 -5.82 3.32
CA ASP A 13 22.09 -6.80 4.26
C ASP A 13 21.16 -7.06 5.46
N HIS A 14 21.61 -7.92 6.36
CA HIS A 14 20.89 -8.27 7.59
C HIS A 14 20.70 -7.12 8.58
N GLN A 15 21.41 -5.99 8.41
CA GLN A 15 21.29 -4.77 9.20
C GLN A 15 20.42 -3.71 8.52
N GLY A 16 20.08 -3.95 7.25
CA GLY A 16 19.25 -3.05 6.45
C GLY A 16 20.04 -2.05 5.61
N ALA A 17 21.37 -2.22 5.49
CA ALA A 17 22.19 -1.41 4.61
C ALA A 17 22.00 -1.83 3.15
N ILE A 18 21.85 -0.87 2.24
CA ILE A 18 21.62 -1.12 0.82
C ILE A 18 22.92 -1.62 0.16
N LEU A 19 22.84 -2.78 -0.47
CA LEU A 19 23.92 -3.41 -1.23
C LEU A 19 23.75 -3.20 -2.74
N ARG A 20 22.52 -3.18 -3.24
CA ARG A 20 22.18 -2.97 -4.64
C ARG A 20 20.81 -2.32 -4.76
N ALA A 21 20.59 -1.54 -5.81
CA ALA A 21 19.27 -1.04 -6.16
C ALA A 21 19.13 -0.84 -7.68
N ASN A 22 17.91 -1.05 -8.20
CA ASN A 22 17.65 -0.78 -9.61
C ASN A 22 17.27 0.70 -9.85
N ARG A 23 17.17 1.07 -11.12
CA ARG A 23 16.84 2.44 -11.51
C ARG A 23 15.51 2.92 -10.93
N ALA A 24 14.48 2.06 -10.92
CA ALA A 24 13.16 2.41 -10.39
C ALA A 24 13.21 2.75 -8.88
N PHE A 25 14.06 2.07 -8.11
CA PHE A 25 14.27 2.41 -6.70
C PHE A 25 14.97 3.77 -6.54
N LEU A 26 16.00 4.05 -7.36
CA LEU A 26 16.70 5.35 -7.34
C LEU A 26 15.74 6.50 -7.65
N ASP A 27 14.89 6.33 -8.65
CA ASP A 27 13.90 7.33 -9.02
C ASP A 27 12.86 7.53 -7.89
N LEU A 28 12.47 6.46 -7.21
CA LEU A 28 11.52 6.50 -6.09
C LEU A 28 12.08 7.28 -4.89
N VAL A 29 13.36 7.07 -4.55
CA VAL A 29 14.04 7.81 -3.46
C VAL A 29 14.68 9.12 -3.94
N GLN A 30 14.51 9.47 -5.21
CA GLN A 30 15.01 10.70 -5.84
C GLN A 30 16.55 10.84 -5.79
N MET A 31 17.25 9.72 -6.02
CA MET A 31 18.71 9.67 -6.05
C MET A 31 19.24 9.46 -7.46
N GLY A 32 20.28 10.20 -7.82
CA GLY A 32 20.83 10.20 -9.18
C GLY A 32 21.66 8.96 -9.52
N SER A 33 22.26 8.28 -8.53
CA SER A 33 23.11 7.11 -8.75
C SER A 33 23.02 6.09 -7.62
N GLU A 34 23.27 4.81 -7.97
CA GLU A 34 23.34 3.71 -7.02
C GLU A 34 24.45 3.93 -5.98
N THR A 35 25.60 4.42 -6.40
CA THR A 35 26.77 4.67 -5.53
C THR A 35 26.44 5.65 -4.39
N ALA A 36 25.49 6.54 -4.59
CA ALA A 36 25.08 7.52 -3.57
C ALA A 36 24.24 6.90 -2.44
N ILE A 37 23.68 5.70 -2.64
CA ILE A 37 22.83 5.02 -1.65
C ILE A 37 23.48 3.76 -1.06
N LEU A 38 24.52 3.22 -1.68
CA LEU A 38 25.21 2.02 -1.18
C LEU A 38 25.69 2.22 0.26
N GLY A 39 25.47 1.20 1.08
CA GLY A 39 25.83 1.19 2.51
C GLY A 39 24.92 2.03 3.40
N LYS A 40 24.01 2.84 2.85
CA LYS A 40 23.06 3.59 3.66
C LYS A 40 21.91 2.69 4.12
N PRO A 41 21.38 2.90 5.34
CA PRO A 41 20.24 2.12 5.81
C PRO A 41 18.97 2.46 5.02
N LEU A 42 18.24 1.43 4.57
CA LEU A 42 16.94 1.59 3.90
C LEU A 42 15.96 2.42 4.74
N GLY A 43 16.02 2.31 6.07
CA GLY A 43 15.18 3.05 7.01
C GLY A 43 15.30 4.57 6.90
N ARG A 44 16.33 5.10 6.23
CA ARG A 44 16.48 6.53 5.97
C ARG A 44 15.29 7.10 5.19
N TRP A 45 14.75 6.32 4.28
CA TRP A 45 13.66 6.71 3.39
C TRP A 45 12.30 6.19 3.83
N LEU A 46 12.22 5.35 4.89
CA LEU A 46 10.95 4.84 5.41
C LEU A 46 10.28 5.83 6.36
N GLY A 47 8.95 5.79 6.38
CA GLY A 47 8.10 6.77 7.03
C GLY A 47 8.32 6.95 8.52
N ARG A 48 8.65 5.87 9.23
CA ARG A 48 9.04 5.89 10.65
C ARG A 48 10.49 5.45 10.78
N PRO A 49 11.44 6.41 10.77
CA PRO A 49 12.85 6.10 10.82
C PRO A 49 13.18 5.14 11.98
N GLY A 50 13.88 4.04 11.67
CA GLY A 50 14.24 3.01 12.65
C GLY A 50 13.11 2.01 12.95
N ALA A 51 11.86 2.42 13.13
CA ALA A 51 10.77 1.53 13.48
C ALA A 51 10.35 0.61 12.32
N ASP A 52 10.07 1.17 11.15
CA ASP A 52 9.60 0.40 9.99
C ASP A 52 10.65 -0.60 9.50
N LEU A 53 11.91 -0.19 9.44
CA LEU A 53 13.01 -1.11 9.10
C LEU A 53 13.15 -2.23 10.13
N THR A 54 13.09 -1.91 11.43
CA THR A 54 13.18 -2.92 12.49
C THR A 54 12.07 -3.95 12.39
N VAL A 55 10.82 -3.51 12.16
CA VAL A 55 9.68 -4.41 11.98
C VAL A 55 9.83 -5.26 10.73
N LEU A 56 10.26 -4.67 9.62
CA LEU A 56 10.50 -5.38 8.36
C LEU A 56 11.55 -6.49 8.55
N LEU A 57 12.72 -6.16 9.11
CA LEU A 57 13.81 -7.11 9.36
C LEU A 57 13.42 -8.21 10.35
N ALA A 58 12.72 -7.86 11.44
CA ALA A 58 12.23 -8.84 12.41
C ALA A 58 11.27 -9.85 11.78
N ASN A 59 10.35 -9.39 10.93
CA ASN A 59 9.41 -10.26 10.24
C ASN A 59 10.11 -11.14 9.18
N VAL A 60 11.05 -10.61 8.41
CA VAL A 60 11.84 -11.42 7.46
C VAL A 60 12.65 -12.51 8.21
N ARG A 61 13.27 -12.17 9.33
CA ARG A 61 14.02 -13.15 10.16
C ARG A 61 13.12 -14.24 10.71
N ARG A 62 11.89 -13.91 11.11
CA ARG A 62 10.95 -14.85 11.74
C ARG A 62 10.20 -15.70 10.72
N LEU A 63 9.80 -15.12 9.59
CA LEU A 63 8.88 -15.71 8.62
C LEU A 63 9.55 -16.05 7.28
N GLY A 64 10.82 -15.66 7.08
CA GLY A 64 11.55 -15.80 5.82
C GLY A 64 11.15 -14.76 4.77
N ALA A 65 9.92 -14.25 4.82
CA ALA A 65 9.42 -13.25 3.90
C ALA A 65 8.35 -12.36 4.56
N VAL A 66 8.21 -11.15 4.01
CA VAL A 66 7.14 -10.20 4.34
C VAL A 66 6.42 -9.84 3.05
N ARG A 67 5.10 -9.78 3.09
CA ARG A 67 4.27 -9.36 1.95
C ARG A 67 3.38 -8.19 2.38
N LEU A 68 3.24 -7.22 1.48
CA LEU A 68 2.29 -6.10 1.64
C LEU A 68 2.49 -5.30 2.94
N PHE A 69 3.74 -5.00 3.28
CA PHE A 69 4.04 -4.09 4.39
C PHE A 69 3.82 -2.65 3.90
N SER A 70 2.74 -2.03 4.33
CA SER A 70 2.38 -0.65 3.95
C SER A 70 3.13 0.35 4.80
N THR A 71 3.77 1.31 4.17
CA THR A 71 4.43 2.45 4.82
C THR A 71 4.54 3.64 3.87
N LYS A 72 5.03 4.76 4.37
CA LYS A 72 5.41 5.91 3.55
C LYS A 72 6.88 5.84 3.18
N LEU A 73 7.22 6.35 2.01
CA LEU A 73 8.60 6.52 1.57
C LEU A 73 8.83 7.99 1.28
N TYR A 74 9.94 8.50 1.80
CA TYR A 74 10.37 9.89 1.61
C TYR A 74 11.55 9.95 0.66
N GLY A 75 11.42 10.72 -0.42
CA GLY A 75 12.52 11.01 -1.33
C GLY A 75 13.42 12.14 -0.81
N GLU A 76 14.66 12.19 -1.27
CA GLU A 76 15.63 13.22 -0.85
C GLU A 76 15.21 14.66 -1.22
N LEU A 77 14.36 14.82 -2.23
CA LEU A 77 13.83 16.14 -2.66
C LEU A 77 12.49 16.49 -1.97
N GLY A 78 12.09 15.71 -0.95
CA GLY A 78 10.89 15.99 -0.15
C GLY A 78 9.61 15.36 -0.69
N SER A 79 9.66 14.43 -1.65
CA SER A 79 8.48 13.66 -2.03
C SER A 79 8.07 12.72 -0.89
N GLU A 80 6.78 12.59 -0.68
CA GLU A 80 6.16 11.61 0.21
C GLU A 80 5.25 10.71 -0.64
N ILE A 81 5.45 9.41 -0.57
CA ILE A 81 4.74 8.42 -1.40
C ILE A 81 4.30 7.27 -0.52
N GLU A 82 3.05 6.85 -0.62
CA GLU A 82 2.58 5.62 0.01
C GLU A 82 3.05 4.41 -0.79
N VAL A 83 3.65 3.45 -0.09
CA VAL A 83 4.25 2.27 -0.72
C VAL A 83 3.88 0.98 0.00
N GLU A 84 3.78 -0.09 -0.79
CA GLU A 84 3.77 -1.46 -0.30
C GLU A 84 5.15 -2.08 -0.49
N ILE A 85 5.68 -2.67 0.57
CA ILE A 85 6.97 -3.34 0.57
C ILE A 85 6.75 -4.85 0.72
N SER A 86 7.36 -5.61 -0.18
CA SER A 86 7.53 -7.05 -0.03
C SER A 86 9.01 -7.35 0.10
N ALA A 87 9.38 -8.17 1.06
CA ALA A 87 10.76 -8.52 1.31
C ALA A 87 10.93 -10.03 1.48
N VAL A 88 12.05 -10.57 0.99
CA VAL A 88 12.37 -11.99 1.10
C VAL A 88 13.85 -12.17 1.44
N GLY A 89 14.12 -13.01 2.42
CA GLY A 89 15.50 -13.40 2.77
C GLY A 89 16.06 -14.45 1.82
N ASN A 90 17.38 -14.44 1.59
CA ASN A 90 18.07 -15.44 0.79
C ASN A 90 18.17 -16.82 1.51
N ALA A 91 17.79 -16.89 2.79
CA ALA A 91 17.70 -18.11 3.58
C ALA A 91 16.50 -18.02 4.53
N PRO A 92 15.88 -19.18 4.89
CA PRO A 92 14.72 -19.21 5.79
C PRO A 92 15.05 -18.73 7.21
N THR A 93 16.29 -18.96 7.64
CA THR A 93 16.80 -18.54 8.95
C THR A 93 18.09 -17.75 8.76
N ASN A 94 18.23 -16.64 9.50
CA ASN A 94 19.39 -15.75 9.45
C ASN A 94 19.79 -15.31 8.01
N PRO A 95 18.91 -14.68 7.25
CA PRO A 95 19.26 -14.23 5.90
C PRO A 95 20.39 -13.20 5.96
N THR A 96 21.43 -13.41 5.16
CA THR A 96 22.52 -12.45 4.99
C THR A 96 22.18 -11.35 4.01
N HIS A 97 21.27 -11.65 3.06
CA HIS A 97 20.78 -10.72 2.04
C HIS A 97 19.26 -10.79 2.01
N ILE A 98 18.64 -9.64 1.86
CA ILE A 98 17.19 -9.50 1.79
C ILE A 98 16.86 -8.72 0.52
N GLY A 99 16.10 -9.36 -0.36
CA GLY A 99 15.53 -8.70 -1.52
C GLY A 99 14.28 -7.92 -1.10
N VAL A 100 14.22 -6.65 -1.47
CA VAL A 100 13.12 -5.74 -1.16
C VAL A 100 12.51 -5.25 -2.47
N CYS A 101 11.23 -5.48 -2.65
CA CYS A 101 10.42 -4.92 -3.73
C CYS A 101 9.50 -3.85 -3.14
N THR A 102 9.55 -2.66 -3.69
CA THR A 102 8.73 -1.52 -3.25
C THR A 102 7.84 -1.09 -4.41
N ARG A 103 6.54 -1.03 -4.17
CA ARG A 103 5.52 -0.59 -5.11
C ARG A 103 4.85 0.67 -4.62
N ASN A 104 4.74 1.66 -5.50
CA ASN A 104 3.95 2.86 -5.25
C ASN A 104 2.46 2.51 -5.32
N ILE A 105 1.72 2.76 -4.23
CA ILE A 105 0.27 2.50 -4.15
C ILE A 105 -0.50 3.52 -4.99
N ASP A 106 -0.09 4.78 -5.01
CA ASP A 106 -0.75 5.82 -5.82
C ASP A 106 -0.71 5.51 -7.32
N ARG A 107 0.38 4.87 -7.79
CA ARG A 107 0.51 4.43 -9.17
C ARG A 107 -0.38 3.21 -9.47
N ARG A 108 -0.69 2.41 -8.46
CA ARG A 108 -1.62 1.27 -8.56
C ARG A 108 -3.05 1.76 -8.70
N LEU A 109 -3.45 2.76 -7.91
CA LEU A 109 -4.74 3.44 -8.02
C LEU A 109 -4.93 4.09 -9.41
N SER A 110 -3.85 4.53 -10.07
CA SER A 110 -3.93 5.11 -11.42
C SER A 110 -3.88 4.08 -12.57
N THR A 111 -3.41 2.84 -12.36
CA THR A 111 -3.20 1.88 -13.46
C THR A 111 -4.01 0.58 -13.30
N GLU A 112 -4.24 0.09 -12.08
CA GLU A 112 -4.99 -1.16 -11.85
C GLU A 112 -6.44 -0.91 -11.37
N ASP A 113 -6.72 0.21 -10.69
CA ASP A 113 -8.09 0.58 -10.32
C ASP A 113 -8.90 1.17 -11.49
N ARG A 114 -8.25 1.52 -12.61
CA ARG A 114 -8.98 1.67 -13.89
C ARG A 114 -9.44 0.34 -14.48
N ALA A 115 -8.90 -0.77 -14.03
CA ALA A 115 -9.24 -2.12 -14.50
C ALA A 115 -10.05 -2.95 -13.49
N SER A 116 -10.15 -2.57 -12.22
CA SER A 116 -10.92 -3.30 -11.21
C SER A 116 -12.00 -2.41 -10.59
N SER A 117 -13.23 -2.78 -10.85
CA SER A 117 -14.54 -2.40 -10.28
C SER A 117 -14.78 -0.96 -9.77
N SER A 118 -13.84 -0.28 -9.09
CA SER A 118 -14.05 1.08 -8.58
C SER A 118 -14.02 2.16 -9.65
N GLY A 119 -13.21 2.01 -10.70
CA GLY A 119 -13.19 2.92 -11.84
C GLY A 119 -14.41 2.74 -12.76
N GLN A 120 -14.89 1.50 -12.89
CA GLN A 120 -16.04 1.20 -13.77
C GLN A 120 -17.35 1.81 -13.28
N TRP A 121 -17.60 1.83 -11.96
CA TRP A 121 -18.82 2.44 -11.45
C TRP A 121 -18.79 3.97 -11.52
N LEU A 122 -17.63 4.62 -11.33
CA LEU A 122 -17.48 6.07 -11.57
C LEU A 122 -17.70 6.42 -13.04
N ASP A 123 -17.18 5.61 -13.97
CA ASP A 123 -17.44 5.78 -15.41
C ASP A 123 -18.92 5.55 -15.77
N ILE A 124 -19.58 4.62 -15.09
CA ILE A 124 -21.03 4.40 -15.23
C ILE A 124 -21.81 5.62 -14.74
N LEU A 125 -21.44 6.17 -13.58
CA LEU A 125 -22.06 7.39 -13.06
C LEU A 125 -21.77 8.60 -13.94
N ALA A 126 -20.55 8.73 -14.48
CA ALA A 126 -20.19 9.80 -15.39
C ALA A 126 -21.04 9.78 -16.69
N LYS A 127 -21.43 8.61 -17.18
CA LYS A 127 -22.35 8.46 -18.33
C LYS A 127 -23.78 8.93 -18.04
N GLN A 128 -24.14 9.09 -16.77
CA GLN A 128 -25.45 9.59 -16.37
C GLN A 128 -25.50 11.12 -16.21
N VAL A 129 -24.34 11.80 -16.33
CA VAL A 129 -24.27 13.26 -16.35
C VAL A 129 -25.12 13.82 -17.51
N GLY A 130 -26.00 14.76 -17.20
CA GLY A 130 -26.98 15.30 -18.15
C GLY A 130 -28.32 14.53 -18.23
N ARG A 131 -28.40 13.35 -17.60
CA ARG A 131 -29.65 12.53 -17.50
C ARG A 131 -30.23 12.51 -16.09
N THR A 132 -29.39 12.70 -15.09
CA THR A 132 -29.72 12.61 -13.67
C THR A 132 -29.16 13.84 -12.95
N SER A 133 -29.88 14.34 -11.91
CA SER A 133 -29.40 15.47 -11.11
C SER A 133 -28.13 15.10 -10.32
N LEU A 134 -27.22 16.07 -10.13
CA LEU A 134 -26.00 15.87 -9.35
C LEU A 134 -26.27 15.29 -7.97
N ARG A 135 -27.31 15.76 -7.29
CA ARG A 135 -27.69 15.27 -5.96
C ARG A 135 -27.95 13.76 -5.98
N ARG A 136 -28.69 13.26 -6.95
CA ARG A 136 -28.99 11.83 -7.09
C ARG A 136 -27.75 11.02 -7.42
N LEU A 137 -26.87 11.54 -8.29
CA LEU A 137 -25.60 10.89 -8.59
C LEU A 137 -24.69 10.78 -7.35
N VAL A 138 -24.66 11.81 -6.51
CA VAL A 138 -23.90 11.81 -5.26
C VAL A 138 -24.51 10.82 -4.25
N ASP A 139 -25.84 10.79 -4.12
CA ASP A 139 -26.52 9.87 -3.21
C ASP A 139 -26.26 8.40 -3.62
N GLU A 140 -26.37 8.07 -4.91
CA GLU A 140 -26.07 6.73 -5.45
C GLU A 140 -24.59 6.36 -5.25
N ALA A 141 -23.65 7.29 -5.49
CA ALA A 141 -22.24 7.06 -5.26
C ALA A 141 -21.94 6.79 -3.77
N THR A 142 -22.53 7.59 -2.89
CA THR A 142 -22.35 7.43 -1.44
C THR A 142 -22.85 6.08 -0.96
N GLU A 143 -24.01 5.62 -1.45
CA GLU A 143 -24.58 4.34 -1.08
C GLU A 143 -23.66 3.16 -1.49
N VAL A 144 -23.08 3.19 -2.69
CA VAL A 144 -22.13 2.18 -3.17
C VAL A 144 -20.87 2.15 -2.31
N ILE A 145 -20.32 3.32 -2.00
CA ILE A 145 -19.11 3.46 -1.17
C ILE A 145 -19.39 2.96 0.26
N GLU A 146 -20.49 3.37 0.87
CA GLU A 146 -20.86 2.94 2.21
C GLU A 146 -21.01 1.42 2.30
N ARG A 147 -21.69 0.80 1.34
CA ARG A 147 -21.84 -0.66 1.27
C ARG A 147 -20.51 -1.37 1.20
N HIS A 148 -19.62 -0.91 0.33
CA HIS A 148 -18.28 -1.49 0.16
C HIS A 148 -17.48 -1.47 1.47
N TYR A 149 -17.47 -0.33 2.19
CA TYR A 149 -16.76 -0.25 3.47
C TYR A 149 -17.41 -1.07 4.57
N ILE A 150 -18.73 -1.19 4.58
CA ILE A 150 -19.45 -2.04 5.55
C ILE A 150 -19.10 -3.51 5.32
N GLU A 151 -19.11 -3.98 4.08
CA GLU A 151 -18.72 -5.34 3.71
C GLU A 151 -17.27 -5.63 4.11
N ALA A 152 -16.33 -4.74 3.77
CA ALA A 152 -14.93 -4.88 4.15
C ALA A 152 -14.74 -4.93 5.68
N ALA A 153 -15.46 -4.10 6.44
CA ALA A 153 -15.38 -4.11 7.90
C ALA A 153 -15.99 -5.40 8.50
N LEU A 154 -17.05 -5.93 7.91
CA LEU A 154 -17.64 -7.21 8.33
C LEU A 154 -16.71 -8.39 8.06
N ASP A 155 -16.02 -8.39 6.93
CA ASP A 155 -15.00 -9.40 6.59
C ASP A 155 -13.84 -9.36 7.59
N LEU A 156 -13.30 -8.17 7.89
CA LEU A 156 -12.26 -7.99 8.89
C LEU A 156 -12.69 -8.40 10.30
N ALA A 157 -13.98 -8.18 10.62
CA ALA A 157 -14.56 -8.53 11.90
C ALA A 157 -15.06 -9.99 11.98
N ALA A 158 -14.78 -10.83 10.96
CA ALA A 158 -15.29 -12.21 10.85
C ALA A 158 -16.82 -12.30 11.07
N GLY A 159 -17.58 -11.35 10.54
CA GLY A 159 -19.03 -11.24 10.65
C GLY A 159 -19.53 -10.62 11.97
N ASN A 160 -18.66 -10.23 12.89
CA ASN A 160 -19.05 -9.61 14.15
C ASN A 160 -19.44 -8.13 13.92
N ARG A 161 -20.73 -7.86 13.91
CA ARG A 161 -21.30 -6.53 13.63
C ARG A 161 -20.93 -5.47 14.66
N THR A 162 -20.66 -5.85 15.91
CA THR A 162 -20.22 -4.90 16.93
C THR A 162 -18.83 -4.41 16.65
N VAL A 163 -17.91 -5.33 16.36
CA VAL A 163 -16.51 -5.01 15.98
C VAL A 163 -16.48 -4.26 14.65
N ALA A 164 -17.30 -4.63 13.67
CA ALA A 164 -17.39 -3.91 12.40
C ALA A 164 -17.85 -2.45 12.57
N ALA A 165 -18.84 -2.20 13.44
CA ALA A 165 -19.29 -0.84 13.76
C ALA A 165 -18.21 -0.01 14.44
N GLU A 166 -17.43 -0.61 15.36
CA GLU A 166 -16.28 0.02 16.00
C GLU A 166 -15.18 0.34 15.00
N LEU A 167 -14.85 -0.57 14.08
CA LEU A 167 -13.87 -0.35 13.00
C LEU A 167 -14.25 0.83 12.09
N LEU A 168 -15.54 1.00 11.84
CA LEU A 168 -16.08 2.10 11.02
C LEU A 168 -16.33 3.39 11.81
N GLY A 169 -16.14 3.39 13.14
CA GLY A 169 -16.43 4.55 13.98
C GLY A 169 -17.91 4.96 14.02
N ILE A 170 -18.84 4.01 13.79
CA ILE A 170 -20.29 4.27 13.79
C ILE A 170 -21.00 3.46 14.87
N SER A 171 -22.23 3.86 15.22
CA SER A 171 -23.05 3.09 16.15
C SER A 171 -23.54 1.78 15.50
N ARG A 172 -23.76 0.74 16.30
CA ARG A 172 -24.38 -0.51 15.83
C ARG A 172 -25.70 -0.25 15.12
N GLN A 173 -26.50 0.67 15.64
CA GLN A 173 -27.81 1.02 15.06
C GLN A 173 -27.65 1.66 13.67
N SER A 174 -26.65 2.54 13.49
CA SER A 174 -26.29 3.13 12.20
C SER A 174 -25.86 2.06 11.20
N LEU A 175 -25.05 1.08 11.63
CA LEU A 175 -24.63 -0.03 10.79
C LEU A 175 -25.86 -0.85 10.31
N TYR A 176 -26.81 -1.16 11.18
CA TYR A 176 -28.03 -1.90 10.82
C TYR A 176 -28.88 -1.15 9.79
N VAL A 177 -29.08 0.15 9.99
CA VAL A 177 -29.87 0.98 9.06
C VAL A 177 -29.22 1.03 7.67
N LYS A 178 -27.89 1.12 7.61
CA LYS A 178 -27.14 1.17 6.36
C LYS A 178 -27.06 -0.18 5.65
N PHE A 179 -27.08 -1.28 6.40
CA PHE A 179 -27.04 -2.64 5.86
C PHE A 179 -28.41 -3.13 5.35
N SER A 180 -29.49 -2.52 5.81
CA SER A 180 -30.87 -2.89 5.43
C SER A 180 -31.43 -2.09 4.25
N ARG A 181 -30.63 -1.17 3.69
CA ARG A 181 -30.94 -0.41 2.47
C ARG A 181 -30.32 -1.07 1.25
#